data_fbe4158bb8755b2a404b45251a57202e
#
_entry.id   fbe4158bb8755b2a404b45251a57202e
#
_cell.length_a   1.000
_cell.length_b   1.000
_cell.length_c   1.000
_cell.angle_alpha   90.00
_cell.angle_beta   90.00
_cell.angle_gamma   90.00
#
_symmetry.space_group_name_H-M   'P 1'
#
loop_
_entity.id
_entity.type
_entity.pdbx_description
1 polymer ?
#
loop_
_entity_poly.entity_id
_entity_poly.type
_entity_poly.pdbx_seq_one_letter_code
_entity_poly.pdbx_strand_id
1 'polypeptide(L)'
;MNKEIPHGTAVVIEEFTEEKKMIRIRAEIFCEKNSHKGIIVGKNGAALKLVGTYARQDLENFFGTKVYLNLWVKVKENWRESAMTVGNFGYKDE
;
A
#
# COMPACT_ATOMS: atom_id res chain seq x y z
N MET A 1 6.13 -19.73 -5.94
CA MET A 1 5.90 -19.26 -5.98
C MET A 1 5.26 -18.72 -6.43
N ASN A 2 5.01 -18.47 -6.89
CA ASN A 2 4.59 -17.74 -7.25
C ASN A 2 3.56 -17.21 -7.14
N LYS A 3 2.61 -17.23 -6.68
CA LYS A 3 1.88 -16.50 -6.42
C LYS A 3 2.27 -15.40 -6.02
N GLU A 4 2.92 -14.87 -6.48
CA GLU A 4 3.49 -13.83 -6.01
C GLU A 4 2.86 -12.57 -6.28
N ILE A 5 3.29 -11.47 -5.66
CA ILE A 5 2.85 -10.13 -5.92
C ILE A 5 3.25 -9.74 -7.31
N PRO A 6 2.34 -9.20 -8.10
CA PRO A 6 2.70 -8.80 -9.46
C PRO A 6 3.82 -7.77 -9.45
N HIS A 7 4.65 -7.85 -10.48
CA HIS A 7 5.67 -6.84 -10.65
C HIS A 7 4.99 -5.49 -10.84
N GLY A 8 5.61 -4.44 -10.38
CA GLY A 8 5.06 -3.13 -10.54
C GLY A 8 4.10 -2.71 -9.45
N THR A 9 4.15 -3.40 -8.31
CA THR A 9 3.33 -3.05 -7.17
C THR A 9 4.16 -2.26 -6.17
N ALA A 10 3.59 -1.20 -5.64
CA ALA A 10 4.27 -0.38 -4.64
C ALA A 10 3.26 0.10 -3.62
N VAL A 11 3.74 0.37 -2.42
CA VAL A 11 2.91 0.88 -1.34
C VAL A 11 3.41 2.25 -0.95
N VAL A 12 2.49 3.20 -0.87
CA VAL A 12 2.82 4.56 -0.49
C VAL A 12 1.98 4.93 0.73
N ILE A 13 2.64 5.43 1.75
CA ILE A 13 1.96 5.89 2.95
C ILE A 13 1.49 7.31 2.70
N GLU A 14 0.17 7.49 2.68
CA GLU A 14 -0.39 8.80 2.42
C GLU A 14 -0.60 9.60 3.69
N GLU A 15 -0.84 8.92 4.79
CA GLU A 15 -1.11 9.60 6.02
C GLU A 15 -0.64 8.74 7.17
N PHE A 16 0.01 9.35 8.13
CA PHE A 16 0.46 8.69 9.35
C PHE A 16 0.29 9.68 10.48
N THR A 17 -0.70 9.44 11.33
CA THR A 17 -1.03 10.36 12.40
C THR A 17 -1.05 9.62 13.72
N GLU A 18 -0.28 10.08 14.69
CA GLU A 18 -0.29 9.52 16.02
C GLU A 18 -1.28 10.29 16.88
N GLU A 19 -2.23 9.56 17.43
CA GLU A 19 -3.17 10.11 18.36
C GLU A 19 -2.91 9.49 19.72
N LYS A 20 -3.61 9.97 20.72
CA LYS A 20 -3.30 9.56 22.08
C LYS A 20 -3.32 8.07 22.28
N LYS A 21 -4.32 7.39 21.73
CA LYS A 21 -4.47 5.97 21.98
C LYS A 21 -4.58 5.18 20.71
N MET A 22 -4.15 5.77 19.59
CA MET A 22 -4.34 5.14 18.32
C MET A 22 -3.42 5.79 17.31
N ILE A 23 -3.01 4.99 16.34
CA ILE A 23 -2.27 5.50 15.19
C ILE A 23 -3.15 5.30 13.97
N ARG A 24 -3.27 6.35 13.18
CA ARG A 24 -4.08 6.32 11.98
C ARG A 24 -3.17 6.32 10.77
N ILE A 25 -3.31 5.33 9.93
CA ILE A 25 -2.47 5.17 8.75
C ILE A 25 -3.35 4.99 7.54
N ARG A 26 -3.05 5.73 6.49
CA ARG A 26 -3.68 5.51 5.19
C ARG A 26 -2.59 5.23 4.18
N ALA A 27 -2.75 4.14 3.45
CA ALA A 27 -1.76 3.72 2.47
C ALA A 27 -2.44 3.42 1.16
N GLU A 28 -1.72 3.67 0.08
CA GLU A 28 -2.20 3.33 -1.24
C GLU A 28 -1.28 2.31 -1.86
N ILE A 29 -1.89 1.33 -2.49
CA ILE A 29 -1.16 0.31 -3.21
C ILE A 29 -1.33 0.60 -4.68
N PHE A 30 -0.22 0.87 -5.35
CA PHE A 30 -0.25 1.15 -6.78
C PHE A 30 0.07 -0.10 -7.56
N CYS A 31 -0.66 -0.29 -8.65
CA CYS A 31 -0.35 -1.36 -9.59
C CYS A 31 -0.53 -0.84 -11.00
N GLU A 32 0.01 -1.57 -11.96
CA GLU A 32 0.06 -1.06 -13.32
C GLU A 32 -1.15 -1.38 -14.15
N LYS A 33 -1.87 -2.44 -13.81
CA LYS A 33 -2.96 -2.93 -14.64
C LYS A 33 -4.17 -3.26 -13.80
N ASN A 34 -5.34 -3.17 -14.43
CA ASN A 34 -6.57 -3.56 -13.75
C ASN A 34 -6.54 -5.02 -13.33
N SER A 35 -5.89 -5.87 -14.11
CA SER A 35 -5.79 -7.27 -13.74
C SER A 35 -5.02 -7.44 -12.45
N HIS A 36 -4.00 -6.64 -12.25
CA HIS A 36 -3.24 -6.66 -10.99
C HIS A 36 -4.11 -6.20 -9.83
N LYS A 37 -4.88 -5.16 -10.07
CA LYS A 37 -5.78 -4.68 -9.03
C LYS A 37 -6.76 -5.77 -8.63
N GLY A 38 -7.27 -6.50 -9.60
CA GLY A 38 -8.19 -7.58 -9.30
C GLY A 38 -7.57 -8.65 -8.42
N ILE A 39 -6.30 -8.95 -8.66
CA ILE A 39 -5.61 -9.93 -7.84
C ILE A 39 -5.43 -9.42 -6.41
N ILE A 40 -5.03 -8.17 -6.28
CA ILE A 40 -4.76 -7.58 -4.97
C ILE A 40 -6.04 -7.45 -4.16
N VAL A 41 -7.09 -6.97 -4.80
CA VAL A 41 -8.35 -6.74 -4.10
C VAL A 41 -9.06 -8.06 -3.82
N GLY A 42 -9.04 -8.96 -4.79
CA GLY A 42 -9.71 -10.23 -4.64
C GLY A 42 -11.19 -10.10 -4.84
N LYS A 43 -11.87 -11.23 -4.77
CA LYS A 43 -13.30 -11.26 -4.98
C LYS A 43 -13.98 -10.50 -3.85
N ASN A 44 -14.76 -9.50 -4.22
CA ASN A 44 -15.50 -8.69 -3.24
C ASN A 44 -14.59 -8.05 -2.20
N GLY A 45 -13.35 -7.83 -2.56
CA GLY A 45 -12.43 -7.19 -1.65
C GLY A 45 -11.87 -8.08 -0.56
N ALA A 46 -12.08 -9.38 -0.65
CA ALA A 46 -11.73 -10.29 0.42
C ALA A 46 -10.23 -10.36 0.63
N ALA A 47 -9.46 -10.38 -0.45
CA ALA A 47 -8.02 -10.50 -0.32
C ALA A 47 -7.42 -9.25 0.32
N LEU A 48 -7.88 -8.09 -0.11
CA LEU A 48 -7.40 -6.83 0.45
C LEU A 48 -7.76 -6.70 1.92
N LYS A 49 -8.96 -7.13 2.26
CA LYS A 49 -9.40 -7.06 3.64
C LYS A 49 -8.54 -7.95 4.52
N LEU A 50 -8.21 -9.13 4.03
CA LEU A 50 -7.39 -10.05 4.79
C LEU A 50 -5.99 -9.49 4.99
N VAL A 51 -5.41 -8.94 3.93
CA VAL A 51 -4.09 -8.31 4.03
C VAL A 51 -4.14 -7.17 5.03
N GLY A 52 -5.18 -6.36 4.97
CA GLY A 52 -5.32 -5.25 5.90
C GLY A 52 -5.39 -5.71 7.33
N THR A 53 -6.11 -6.80 7.58
CA THR A 53 -6.23 -7.32 8.93
C THR A 53 -4.88 -7.76 9.47
N TYR A 54 -4.14 -8.53 8.68
CA TYR A 54 -2.84 -8.99 9.14
C TYR A 54 -1.87 -7.84 9.32
N ALA A 55 -1.86 -6.91 8.37
CA ALA A 55 -0.96 -5.77 8.47
C ALA A 55 -1.27 -4.94 9.71
N ARG A 56 -2.56 -4.73 9.98
CA ARG A 56 -2.95 -3.96 11.14
C ARG A 56 -2.49 -4.64 12.42
N GLN A 57 -2.67 -5.95 12.49
CA GLN A 57 -2.25 -6.68 13.67
C GLN A 57 -0.74 -6.58 13.89
N ASP A 58 0.01 -6.71 12.82
CA ASP A 58 1.46 -6.58 12.92
C ASP A 58 1.86 -5.19 13.38
N LEU A 59 1.19 -4.17 12.85
CA LEU A 59 1.49 -2.81 13.24
C LEU A 59 1.12 -2.55 14.68
N GLU A 60 0.01 -3.10 15.12
CA GLU A 60 -0.38 -2.93 16.52
C GLU A 60 0.63 -3.58 17.45
N ASN A 61 1.14 -4.73 17.06
CA ASN A 61 2.19 -5.38 17.86
C ASN A 61 3.45 -4.54 17.86
N PHE A 62 3.80 -3.99 16.72
CA PHE A 62 5.02 -3.22 16.61
C PHE A 62 4.95 -1.93 17.42
N PHE A 63 3.84 -1.21 17.30
CA PHE A 63 3.72 0.08 17.97
C PHE A 63 3.19 -0.03 19.39
N GLY A 64 2.60 -1.16 19.74
CA GLY A 64 2.06 -1.32 21.08
C GLY A 64 0.82 -0.50 21.33
N THR A 65 0.08 -0.17 20.29
CA THR A 65 -1.13 0.61 20.44
C THR A 65 -2.09 0.25 19.32
N LYS A 66 -3.30 0.72 19.42
CA LYS A 66 -4.31 0.47 18.42
C LYS A 66 -3.94 1.17 17.11
N VAL A 67 -4.18 0.49 16.01
CA VAL A 67 -3.90 1.06 14.69
C VAL A 67 -5.14 0.99 13.83
N TYR A 68 -5.47 2.11 13.21
CA TYR A 68 -6.50 2.18 12.20
C TYR A 68 -5.82 2.24 10.85
N LEU A 69 -5.98 1.19 10.06
CA LEU A 69 -5.30 1.07 8.79
C LEU A 69 -6.30 1.12 7.66
N ASN A 70 -6.13 2.07 6.78
CA ASN A 70 -7.00 2.27 5.63
C ASN A 70 -6.19 2.03 4.37
N LEU A 71 -6.57 1.01 3.60
CA LEU A 71 -5.85 0.63 2.41
C LEU A 71 -6.67 0.94 1.17
N TRP A 72 -6.01 1.47 0.16
CA TRP A 72 -6.62 1.74 -1.14
C TRP A 72 -5.77 1.10 -2.21
N VAL A 73 -6.39 0.67 -3.28
CA VAL A 73 -5.67 0.14 -4.43
C VAL A 73 -5.97 1.04 -5.61
N LYS A 74 -4.92 1.48 -6.28
CA LYS A 74 -5.06 2.39 -7.39
C LYS A 74 -4.27 1.87 -8.58
N VAL A 75 -4.87 1.92 -9.74
CA VAL A 75 -4.20 1.53 -10.96
C VAL A 75 -3.60 2.77 -11.58
N LYS A 76 -2.32 2.70 -11.89
CA LYS A 76 -1.63 3.80 -12.52
C LYS A 76 -0.72 3.23 -13.59
N GLU A 77 -1.13 3.35 -14.82
CA GLU A 77 -0.38 2.78 -15.92
C GLU A 77 0.99 3.43 -16.00
N ASN A 78 1.98 2.58 -16.22
CA ASN A 78 3.34 3.06 -16.38
C ASN A 78 3.88 3.79 -15.17
N TRP A 79 3.31 3.50 -13.99
CA TRP A 79 3.75 4.19 -12.80
C TRP A 79 5.23 3.92 -12.52
N ARG A 80 5.70 2.75 -12.90
CA ARG A 80 7.10 2.41 -12.66
C ARG A 80 8.02 3.36 -13.40
N GLU A 81 7.71 3.63 -14.66
CA GLU A 81 8.49 4.58 -15.42
C GLU A 81 8.40 5.95 -14.83
N SER A 82 7.19 6.35 -14.47
CA SER A 82 6.99 7.66 -13.87
C SER A 82 7.73 7.78 -12.56
N ALA A 83 7.67 6.74 -11.76
CA ALA A 83 8.33 6.75 -10.46
C ALA A 83 9.83 6.86 -10.62
N MET A 84 10.39 6.16 -11.58
CA MET A 84 11.80 6.23 -11.82
C MET A 84 12.22 7.62 -12.25
N THR A 85 11.44 8.22 -13.13
CA THR A 85 11.75 9.55 -13.59
C THR A 85 11.67 10.56 -12.46
N VAL A 86 10.61 10.48 -11.70
CA VAL A 86 10.44 11.40 -10.58
C VAL A 86 11.53 11.17 -9.54
N GLY A 87 11.86 9.93 -9.31
CA GLY A 87 12.92 9.62 -8.36
C GLY A 87 14.23 10.23 -8.76
N ASN A 88 14.54 10.14 -10.04
CA ASN A 88 15.78 10.74 -10.52
C ASN A 88 15.79 12.24 -10.31
N PHE A 89 14.69 12.87 -10.62
CA PHE A 89 14.58 14.29 -10.41
C PHE A 89 14.67 14.63 -8.93
N GLY A 90 14.01 13.86 -8.11
CA GLY A 90 14.01 14.10 -6.69
C GLY A 90 15.40 14.04 -6.12
N TYR A 91 16.14 13.06 -6.54
CA TYR A 91 17.51 12.96 -6.07
C TYR A 91 18.34 14.14 -6.47
N LYS A 92 18.15 14.59 -7.71
CA LYS A 92 18.93 15.72 -8.15
C LYS A 92 18.57 16.98 -7.41
N ASP A 93 17.32 17.11 -7.06
CA ASP A 93 16.89 18.29 -6.34
C ASP A 93 17.51 18.37 -4.97
N GLU A 94 17.89 17.24 -4.46
CA GLU A 94 18.51 17.27 -3.17
C GLU A 94 19.97 17.52 -3.25
#